data_f25592de80661bf33d4f580a01424ad8
#
_entry.id   f25592de80661bf33d4f580a01424ad8
#
_cell.length_a   1.000
_cell.length_b   1.000
_cell.length_c   1.000
_cell.angle_alpha   90.00
_cell.angle_beta   90.00
_cell.angle_gamma   90.00
#
_symmetry.space_group_name_H-M   'P 1'
#
loop_
_entity.id
_entity.type
_entity.pdbx_description
1 polymer ?
#
loop_
_entity_poly.entity_id
_entity_poly.type
_entity_poly.pdbx_seq_one_letter_code
_entity_poly.pdbx_strand_id
1 'polypeptide(L)'
;RRTERASTRPLREMAPYSLRLMATDLISAIYTRVAQLFIGKIYSTDLLGYFYQAQKLEELPVTSTVQSVQNVTFPAFSKLAASPRKFAESYRQVVMIVAFLMFPAMTGLSAVAPDLFALLLGERWMPTVPYFEAMCLVGLFTPLAMIAYNVLKTLSDGRVVVRLEVVKRVLMTGVLAVTIPHSVMA
;
A
#
# COMPACT_ATOMS: atom_id res chain seq x y z
N ARG A 1 10.39 -36.77 -25.22
CA ARG A 1 9.13 -36.24 -24.61
C ARG A 1 9.00 -36.91 -23.23
N ARG A 2 9.49 -36.26 -22.19
CA ARG A 2 9.21 -36.64 -20.80
C ARG A 2 7.81 -36.10 -20.45
N THR A 3 6.84 -36.94 -20.32
CA THR A 3 5.55 -36.66 -19.70
C THR A 3 5.79 -36.52 -18.19
N GLU A 4 6.06 -35.30 -17.73
CA GLU A 4 6.07 -35.03 -16.31
C GLU A 4 4.63 -35.18 -15.79
N ARG A 5 4.40 -36.24 -15.03
CA ARG A 5 3.17 -36.42 -14.26
C ARG A 5 3.05 -35.25 -13.30
N ALA A 6 2.04 -34.43 -13.45
CA ALA A 6 1.75 -33.32 -12.56
C ALA A 6 1.64 -33.85 -11.12
N SER A 7 2.66 -33.63 -10.32
CA SER A 7 2.69 -34.02 -8.90
C SER A 7 1.85 -33.03 -8.13
N THR A 8 0.79 -33.49 -7.47
CA THR A 8 -0.06 -32.67 -6.58
C THR A 8 0.59 -32.42 -5.21
N ARG A 9 1.77 -33.02 -4.95
CA ARG A 9 2.50 -32.91 -3.69
C ARG A 9 2.96 -31.48 -3.37
N PRO A 10 3.55 -30.70 -4.33
CA PRO A 10 3.91 -29.30 -4.08
C PRO A 10 2.69 -28.42 -3.79
N LEU A 11 1.56 -28.67 -4.44
CA LEU A 11 0.31 -27.95 -4.21
C LEU A 11 -0.19 -28.11 -2.77
N ARG A 12 -0.10 -29.32 -2.23
CA ARG A 12 -0.54 -29.63 -0.85
C ARG A 12 0.37 -29.00 0.21
N GLU A 13 1.66 -28.87 -0.07
CA GLU A 13 2.64 -28.23 0.83
C GLU A 13 2.50 -26.70 0.82
N MET A 14 2.18 -26.09 -0.33
CA MET A 14 2.00 -24.66 -0.47
C MET A 14 0.59 -24.16 -0.10
N ALA A 15 -0.40 -25.03 -0.09
CA ALA A 15 -1.80 -24.69 0.19
C ALA A 15 -2.01 -23.95 1.51
N PRO A 16 -1.44 -24.37 2.66
CA PRO A 16 -1.66 -23.68 3.93
C PRO A 16 -1.06 -22.26 3.95
N TYR A 17 0.04 -22.04 3.25
CA TYR A 17 0.64 -20.71 3.12
C TYR A 17 -0.21 -19.82 2.22
N SER A 18 -0.61 -20.32 1.06
CA SER A 18 -1.44 -19.59 0.09
C SER A 18 -2.83 -19.23 0.66
N LEU A 19 -3.45 -20.14 1.41
CA LEU A 19 -4.72 -19.89 2.09
C LEU A 19 -4.60 -18.78 3.15
N ARG A 20 -3.49 -18.73 3.90
CA ARG A 20 -3.26 -17.65 4.87
C ARG A 20 -3.09 -16.30 4.19
N LEU A 21 -2.34 -16.23 3.10
CA LEU A 21 -2.19 -15.01 2.32
C LEU A 21 -3.53 -14.56 1.72
N MET A 22 -4.27 -15.49 1.12
CA MET A 22 -5.60 -15.21 0.57
C MET A 22 -6.57 -14.70 1.65
N ALA A 23 -6.56 -15.30 2.84
CA ALA A 23 -7.36 -14.82 3.97
C ALA A 23 -6.96 -13.39 4.39
N THR A 24 -5.67 -13.08 4.41
CA THR A 24 -5.16 -11.73 4.72
C THR A 24 -5.63 -10.72 3.68
N ASP A 25 -5.51 -11.05 2.40
CA ASP A 25 -5.92 -10.17 1.31
C ASP A 25 -7.45 -9.97 1.28
N LEU A 26 -8.21 -11.03 1.58
CA LEU A 26 -9.68 -10.96 1.70
C LEU A 26 -10.13 -10.07 2.86
N ILE A 27 -9.54 -10.25 4.05
CA ILE A 27 -9.79 -9.40 5.22
C ILE A 27 -9.47 -7.94 4.87
N SER A 28 -8.35 -7.71 4.21
CA SER A 28 -7.93 -6.39 3.76
C SER A 28 -8.95 -5.75 2.80
N ALA A 29 -9.38 -6.50 1.80
CA ALA A 29 -10.36 -6.05 0.82
C ALA A 29 -11.72 -5.74 1.45
N ILE A 30 -12.22 -6.61 2.30
CA ILE A 30 -13.49 -6.41 3.02
C ILE A 30 -13.41 -5.17 3.89
N TYR A 31 -12.33 -5.03 4.68
CA TYR A 31 -12.14 -3.86 5.54
C TYR A 31 -12.14 -2.55 4.75
N THR A 32 -11.41 -2.52 3.63
CA THR A 32 -11.35 -1.34 2.77
C THR A 32 -12.73 -0.99 2.21
N ARG A 33 -13.49 -1.98 1.75
CA ARG A 33 -14.85 -1.76 1.22
C ARG A 33 -15.82 -1.28 2.30
N VAL A 34 -15.76 -1.88 3.47
CA VAL A 34 -16.59 -1.48 4.61
C VAL A 34 -16.25 -0.05 5.03
N ALA A 35 -14.97 0.30 5.18
CA ALA A 35 -14.54 1.65 5.52
C ALA A 35 -15.03 2.68 4.48
N GLN A 36 -14.94 2.35 3.18
CA GLN A 36 -15.45 3.19 2.09
C GLN A 36 -16.95 3.42 2.18
N LEU A 37 -17.74 2.37 2.47
CA LEU A 37 -19.18 2.48 2.65
C LEU A 37 -19.57 3.33 3.85
N PHE A 38 -18.83 3.21 4.96
CA PHE A 38 -19.02 4.04 6.15
C PHE A 38 -18.72 5.51 5.86
N ILE A 39 -17.60 5.81 5.21
CA ILE A 39 -17.24 7.17 4.82
C ILE A 39 -18.31 7.75 3.88
N GLY A 40 -18.76 7.00 2.87
CA GLY A 40 -19.79 7.45 1.93
C GLY A 40 -21.17 7.65 2.54
N LYS A 41 -21.49 6.98 3.66
CA LYS A 41 -22.76 7.13 4.38
C LYS A 41 -22.75 8.30 5.37
N ILE A 42 -21.60 8.62 5.95
CA ILE A 42 -21.45 9.68 6.97
C ILE A 42 -21.14 11.02 6.30
N TYR A 43 -20.32 11.01 5.25
CA TYR A 43 -19.94 12.19 4.49
C TYR A 43 -20.71 12.25 3.15
N SER A 44 -20.77 13.43 2.54
CA SER A 44 -21.44 13.60 1.26
C SER A 44 -20.76 12.79 0.14
N THR A 45 -21.54 12.40 -0.87
CA THR A 45 -21.05 11.69 -2.05
C THR A 45 -19.95 12.47 -2.79
N ASP A 46 -20.07 13.82 -2.80
CA ASP A 46 -19.10 14.69 -3.45
C ASP A 46 -17.75 14.65 -2.73
N LEU A 47 -17.76 14.70 -1.39
CA LEU A 47 -16.54 14.61 -0.59
C LEU A 47 -15.81 13.28 -0.81
N LEU A 48 -16.58 12.19 -0.89
CA LEU A 48 -16.05 10.87 -1.22
C LEU A 48 -15.42 10.86 -2.62
N GLY A 49 -16.05 11.53 -3.58
CA GLY A 49 -15.53 11.68 -4.95
C GLY A 49 -14.18 12.42 -4.97
N TYR A 50 -14.06 13.53 -4.24
CA TYR A 50 -12.80 14.27 -4.12
C TYR A 50 -11.70 13.44 -3.49
N PHE A 51 -12.01 12.74 -2.40
CA PHE A 51 -11.06 11.84 -1.74
C PHE A 51 -10.57 10.72 -2.67
N TYR A 52 -11.47 10.07 -3.40
CA TYR A 52 -11.11 9.01 -4.35
C TYR A 52 -10.25 9.52 -5.50
N GLN A 53 -10.55 10.71 -6.01
CA GLN A 53 -9.76 11.28 -7.09
C GLN A 53 -8.36 11.65 -6.62
N ALA A 54 -8.23 12.19 -5.40
CA ALA A 54 -6.94 12.43 -4.77
C ALA A 54 -6.13 11.13 -4.62
N GLN A 55 -6.76 10.10 -4.07
CA GLN A 55 -6.14 8.79 -3.88
C GLN A 55 -5.67 8.18 -5.21
N LYS A 56 -6.51 8.21 -6.22
CA LYS A 56 -6.18 7.65 -7.55
C LYS A 56 -4.95 8.30 -8.17
N LEU A 57 -4.81 9.62 -8.03
CA LEU A 57 -3.65 10.34 -8.57
C LEU A 57 -2.39 10.09 -7.74
N GLU A 58 -2.49 9.98 -6.41
CA GLU A 58 -1.38 9.64 -5.54
C GLU A 58 -0.88 8.21 -5.76
N GLU A 59 -1.78 7.26 -5.97
CA GLU A 59 -1.44 5.86 -6.22
C GLU A 59 -0.59 5.64 -7.47
N LEU A 60 -0.69 6.48 -8.49
CA LEU A 60 0.03 6.31 -9.76
C LEU A 60 1.56 6.29 -9.57
N PRO A 61 2.21 7.32 -9.01
CA PRO A 61 3.65 7.30 -8.77
C PRO A 61 4.07 6.27 -7.73
N VAL A 62 3.26 6.05 -6.69
CA VAL A 62 3.53 5.07 -5.64
C VAL A 62 3.57 3.65 -6.19
N THR A 63 2.51 3.22 -6.86
CA THR A 63 2.40 1.86 -7.39
C THR A 63 3.42 1.59 -8.50
N SER A 64 3.65 2.54 -9.39
CA SER A 64 4.67 2.43 -10.45
C SER A 64 6.07 2.25 -9.88
N THR A 65 6.42 3.01 -8.85
CA THR A 65 7.71 2.90 -8.16
C THR A 65 7.83 1.57 -7.46
N VAL A 66 6.83 1.17 -6.68
CA VAL A 66 6.84 -0.10 -5.94
C VAL A 66 6.96 -1.29 -6.88
N GLN A 67 6.18 -1.34 -7.96
CA GLN A 67 6.23 -2.43 -8.95
C GLN A 67 7.60 -2.50 -9.64
N SER A 68 8.14 -1.36 -10.06
CA SER A 68 9.47 -1.31 -10.72
C SER A 68 10.57 -1.84 -9.79
N VAL A 69 10.55 -1.41 -8.53
CA VAL A 69 11.51 -1.86 -7.53
C VAL A 69 11.32 -3.36 -7.23
N GLN A 70 10.10 -3.83 -7.06
CA GLN A 70 9.83 -5.23 -6.76
C GLN A 70 10.29 -6.17 -7.87
N ASN A 71 10.07 -5.81 -9.13
CA ASN A 71 10.48 -6.62 -10.29
C ASN A 71 12.00 -6.87 -10.33
N VAL A 72 12.78 -5.92 -9.83
CA VAL A 72 14.25 -6.02 -9.78
C VAL A 72 14.73 -6.65 -8.48
N THR A 73 14.17 -6.23 -7.35
CA THR A 73 14.69 -6.59 -6.03
C THR A 73 14.23 -7.96 -5.55
N PHE A 74 13.04 -8.41 -5.92
CA PHE A 74 12.52 -9.70 -5.46
C PHE A 74 13.42 -10.89 -5.87
N PRO A 75 13.86 -11.03 -7.14
CA PRO A 75 14.80 -12.07 -7.53
C PRO A 75 16.17 -11.93 -6.86
N ALA A 76 16.62 -10.69 -6.63
CA ALA A 76 17.89 -10.43 -5.96
C ALA A 76 17.85 -10.84 -4.47
N PHE A 77 16.78 -10.48 -3.77
CA PHE A 77 16.59 -10.83 -2.36
C PHE A 77 16.46 -12.34 -2.13
N SER A 78 15.79 -13.04 -3.03
CA SER A 78 15.70 -14.50 -2.97
C SER A 78 17.06 -15.19 -3.03
N LYS A 79 17.99 -14.68 -3.84
CA LYS A 79 19.37 -15.18 -3.95
C LYS A 79 20.21 -14.81 -2.74
N LEU A 80 19.94 -13.67 -2.10
CA LEU A 80 20.70 -13.16 -0.96
C LEU A 80 20.16 -13.66 0.39
N ALA A 81 19.04 -14.37 0.42
CA ALA A 81 18.41 -14.89 1.63
C ALA A 81 19.36 -15.76 2.48
N ALA A 82 20.32 -16.45 1.85
CA ALA A 82 21.33 -17.25 2.52
C ALA A 82 22.42 -16.42 3.23
N SER A 83 22.51 -15.10 2.97
CA SER A 83 23.55 -14.24 3.54
C SER A 83 22.94 -13.00 4.20
N PRO A 84 22.64 -13.02 5.49
CA PRO A 84 21.91 -11.95 6.19
C PRO A 84 22.56 -10.57 6.07
N ARG A 85 23.89 -10.51 6.07
CA ARG A 85 24.62 -9.24 5.94
C ARG A 85 24.43 -8.60 4.55
N LYS A 86 24.61 -9.39 3.49
CA LYS A 86 24.42 -8.90 2.11
C LYS A 86 22.97 -8.54 1.83
N PHE A 87 22.04 -9.30 2.41
CA PHE A 87 20.62 -8.99 2.34
C PHE A 87 20.32 -7.63 2.98
N ALA A 88 20.80 -7.37 4.19
CA ALA A 88 20.59 -6.10 4.89
C ALA A 88 21.21 -4.90 4.15
N GLU A 89 22.40 -5.06 3.61
CA GLU A 89 23.07 -4.03 2.79
C GLU A 89 22.24 -3.71 1.53
N SER A 90 21.81 -4.72 0.80
CA SER A 90 20.97 -4.55 -0.40
C SER A 90 19.60 -3.93 -0.07
N TYR A 91 18.96 -4.36 1.01
CA TYR A 91 17.70 -3.79 1.47
C TYR A 91 17.85 -2.30 1.78
N ARG A 92 18.90 -1.92 2.53
CA ARG A 92 19.19 -0.53 2.84
C ARG A 92 19.39 0.32 1.58
N GLN A 93 20.11 -0.19 0.58
CA GLN A 93 20.31 0.51 -0.69
C GLN A 93 18.99 0.74 -1.42
N VAL A 94 18.14 -0.27 -1.51
CA VAL A 94 16.81 -0.15 -2.14
C VAL A 94 15.96 0.89 -1.43
N VAL A 95 15.91 0.85 -0.09
CA VAL A 95 15.17 1.83 0.70
C VAL A 95 15.67 3.25 0.46
N MET A 96 17.01 3.45 0.41
CA MET A 96 17.59 4.76 0.14
C MET A 96 17.26 5.27 -1.26
N ILE A 97 17.35 4.42 -2.29
CA ILE A 97 17.02 4.78 -3.68
C ILE A 97 15.54 5.19 -3.79
N VAL A 98 14.65 4.38 -3.20
CA VAL A 98 13.22 4.67 -3.23
C VAL A 98 12.90 5.95 -2.47
N ALA A 99 13.49 6.16 -1.30
CA ALA A 99 13.32 7.41 -0.56
C ALA A 99 13.81 8.60 -1.37
N PHE A 100 15.00 8.52 -1.95
CA PHE A 100 15.59 9.59 -2.77
C PHE A 100 14.71 9.95 -3.97
N LEU A 101 14.01 8.98 -4.57
CA LEU A 101 13.11 9.21 -5.69
C LEU A 101 11.75 9.76 -5.23
N MET A 102 11.17 9.16 -4.19
CA MET A 102 9.80 9.45 -3.78
C MET A 102 9.67 10.78 -3.02
N PHE A 103 10.67 11.16 -2.22
CA PHE A 103 10.59 12.41 -1.47
C PHE A 103 10.48 13.63 -2.38
N PRO A 104 11.38 13.86 -3.36
CA PRO A 104 11.23 15.00 -4.28
C PRO A 104 10.01 14.86 -5.20
N ALA A 105 9.64 13.64 -5.62
CA ALA A 105 8.47 13.43 -6.47
C ALA A 105 7.17 13.83 -5.75
N MET A 106 6.96 13.34 -4.52
CA MET A 106 5.73 13.63 -3.77
C MET A 106 5.67 15.08 -3.28
N THR A 107 6.80 15.65 -2.84
CA THR A 107 6.83 17.08 -2.47
C THR A 107 6.62 17.98 -3.68
N GLY A 108 7.19 17.63 -4.83
CA GLY A 108 6.97 18.34 -6.09
C GLY A 108 5.51 18.26 -6.54
N LEU A 109 4.90 17.06 -6.50
CA LEU A 109 3.48 16.88 -6.83
C LEU A 109 2.56 17.67 -5.88
N SER A 110 2.87 17.68 -4.59
CA SER A 110 2.12 18.48 -3.62
C SER A 110 2.23 19.98 -3.90
N ALA A 111 3.42 20.46 -4.26
CA ALA A 111 3.65 21.88 -4.55
C ALA A 111 2.91 22.37 -5.81
N VAL A 112 2.77 21.53 -6.83
CA VAL A 112 2.07 21.86 -8.09
C VAL A 112 0.62 21.39 -8.11
N ALA A 113 0.11 20.86 -7.02
CA ALA A 113 -1.23 20.27 -6.96
C ALA A 113 -2.34 21.20 -7.46
N PRO A 114 -2.43 22.49 -7.06
CA PRO A 114 -3.48 23.38 -7.54
C PRO A 114 -3.49 23.51 -9.07
N ASP A 115 -2.32 23.74 -9.66
CA ASP A 115 -2.17 23.90 -11.11
C ASP A 115 -2.44 22.59 -11.85
N LEU A 116 -1.99 21.46 -11.28
CA LEU A 116 -2.21 20.12 -11.81
C LEU A 116 -3.71 19.81 -11.89
N PHE A 117 -4.46 20.08 -10.82
CA PHE A 117 -5.91 19.83 -10.79
C PHE A 117 -6.67 20.79 -11.69
N ALA A 118 -6.32 22.07 -11.71
CA ALA A 118 -6.94 23.05 -12.60
C ALA A 118 -6.76 22.68 -14.08
N LEU A 119 -5.55 22.26 -14.46
CA LEU A 119 -5.22 21.93 -15.86
C LEU A 119 -5.80 20.57 -16.30
N LEU A 120 -5.72 19.53 -15.48
CA LEU A 120 -6.11 18.16 -15.88
C LEU A 120 -7.59 17.88 -15.68
N LEU A 121 -8.21 18.43 -14.64
CA LEU A 121 -9.56 18.07 -14.20
C LEU A 121 -10.52 19.26 -14.20
N GLY A 122 -9.99 20.48 -14.25
CA GLY A 122 -10.76 21.72 -14.22
C GLY A 122 -11.13 22.19 -12.81
N GLU A 123 -11.64 23.42 -12.72
CA GLU A 123 -11.92 24.12 -11.46
C GLU A 123 -12.87 23.37 -10.51
N ARG A 124 -13.78 22.57 -11.05
CA ARG A 124 -14.70 21.75 -10.26
C ARG A 124 -13.98 20.82 -9.27
N TRP A 125 -12.74 20.44 -9.57
CA TRP A 125 -11.96 19.50 -8.77
C TRP A 125 -10.99 20.19 -7.79
N MET A 126 -10.99 21.51 -7.72
CA MET A 126 -10.16 22.25 -6.77
C MET A 126 -10.36 21.83 -5.30
N PRO A 127 -11.58 21.45 -4.84
CA PRO A 127 -11.74 20.93 -3.48
C PRO A 127 -10.99 19.61 -3.20
N THR A 128 -10.47 18.95 -4.24
CA THR A 128 -9.64 17.72 -4.10
C THR A 128 -8.22 18.03 -3.64
N VAL A 129 -7.71 19.22 -3.92
CA VAL A 129 -6.31 19.61 -3.69
C VAL A 129 -5.85 19.36 -2.25
N PRO A 130 -6.53 19.82 -1.20
CA PRO A 130 -6.07 19.60 0.18
C PRO A 130 -6.01 18.11 0.55
N TYR A 131 -6.90 17.29 0.00
CA TYR A 131 -6.85 15.83 0.21
C TYR A 131 -5.65 15.22 -0.50
N PHE A 132 -5.33 15.67 -1.71
CA PHE A 132 -4.18 15.21 -2.48
C PHE A 132 -2.86 15.59 -1.80
N GLU A 133 -2.74 16.82 -1.32
CA GLU A 133 -1.55 17.27 -0.56
C GLU A 133 -1.34 16.41 0.70
N ALA A 134 -2.40 16.15 1.46
CA ALA A 134 -2.33 15.26 2.62
C ALA A 134 -1.93 13.82 2.23
N MET A 135 -2.43 13.31 1.10
CA MET A 135 -2.07 11.99 0.59
C MET A 135 -0.64 11.94 0.06
N CYS A 136 -0.11 13.01 -0.53
CA CYS A 136 1.29 13.09 -0.91
C CYS A 136 2.22 12.91 0.30
N LEU A 137 1.86 13.47 1.46
CA LEU A 137 2.63 13.23 2.70
C LEU A 137 2.62 11.73 3.12
N VAL A 138 1.49 11.06 2.99
CA VAL A 138 1.39 9.61 3.23
C VAL A 138 2.17 8.84 2.17
N GLY A 139 2.09 9.26 0.91
CA GLY A 139 2.79 8.69 -0.25
C GLY A 139 4.31 8.71 -0.15
N LEU A 140 4.89 9.61 0.66
CA LEU A 140 6.33 9.59 0.97
C LEU A 140 6.76 8.27 1.63
N PHE A 141 5.94 7.75 2.53
CA PHE A 141 6.29 6.60 3.36
C PHE A 141 5.69 5.28 2.84
N THR A 142 4.62 5.34 2.06
CA THR A 142 3.90 4.16 1.56
C THR A 142 4.79 3.17 0.81
N PRO A 143 5.65 3.56 -0.15
CA PRO A 143 6.52 2.63 -0.85
C PRO A 143 7.54 1.96 0.07
N LEU A 144 8.06 2.70 1.04
CA LEU A 144 9.02 2.17 2.03
C LEU A 144 8.36 1.10 2.90
N ALA A 145 7.15 1.36 3.37
CA ALA A 145 6.35 0.42 4.14
C ALA A 145 5.99 -0.83 3.30
N MET A 146 5.64 -0.65 2.02
CA MET A 146 5.33 -1.76 1.11
C MET A 146 6.55 -2.66 0.85
N ILE A 147 7.74 -2.09 0.66
CA ILE A 147 8.99 -2.85 0.50
C ILE A 147 9.28 -3.65 1.77
N ALA A 148 9.20 -3.01 2.95
CA ALA A 148 9.39 -3.69 4.23
C ALA A 148 8.38 -4.84 4.43
N TYR A 149 7.12 -4.62 4.10
CA TYR A 149 6.07 -5.63 4.19
C TYR A 149 6.31 -6.81 3.24
N ASN A 150 6.78 -6.57 2.02
CA ASN A 150 7.09 -7.63 1.05
C ASN A 150 8.31 -8.46 1.49
N VAL A 151 9.33 -7.82 2.05
CA VAL A 151 10.46 -8.53 2.66
C VAL A 151 9.98 -9.41 3.81
N LEU A 152 9.12 -8.89 4.67
CA LEU A 152 8.55 -9.65 5.77
C LEU A 152 7.72 -10.85 5.28
N LYS A 153 6.91 -10.67 4.23
CA LYS A 153 6.17 -11.78 3.57
C LYS A 153 7.12 -12.88 3.07
N THR A 154 8.29 -12.51 2.57
CA THR A 154 9.26 -13.46 2.01
C THR A 154 10.03 -14.23 3.09
N LEU A 155 10.35 -13.55 4.21
CA LEU A 155 11.21 -14.12 5.26
C LEU A 155 10.41 -14.77 6.41
N SER A 156 9.10 -14.53 6.52
CA SER A 156 8.31 -15.00 7.63
C SER A 156 7.31 -16.10 7.25
N ASP A 157 6.92 -16.92 8.23
CA ASP A 157 5.96 -18.03 8.13
C ASP A 157 4.50 -17.60 7.83
N GLY A 158 4.24 -16.44 7.31
CA GLY A 158 2.90 -15.93 7.07
C GLY A 158 2.07 -15.63 8.34
N ARG A 159 2.34 -16.28 9.46
CA ARG A 159 1.66 -16.02 10.75
C ARG A 159 1.96 -14.61 11.28
N VAL A 160 3.19 -14.14 11.11
CA VAL A 160 3.62 -12.81 11.51
C VAL A 160 2.90 -11.76 10.65
N VAL A 161 2.76 -12.01 9.36
CA VAL A 161 2.06 -11.15 8.41
C VAL A 161 0.58 -11.01 8.79
N VAL A 162 -0.08 -12.15 9.09
CA VAL A 162 -1.49 -12.14 9.54
C VAL A 162 -1.65 -11.34 10.83
N ARG A 163 -0.76 -11.57 11.84
CA ARG A 163 -0.82 -10.82 13.11
C ARG A 163 -0.65 -9.31 12.90
N LEU A 164 0.31 -8.91 12.10
CA LEU A 164 0.54 -7.49 11.78
C LEU A 164 -0.66 -6.87 11.08
N GLU A 165 -1.27 -7.58 10.13
CA GLU A 165 -2.45 -7.09 9.44
C GLU A 165 -3.63 -6.94 10.40
N VAL A 166 -3.86 -7.90 11.27
CA VAL A 166 -4.92 -7.82 12.30
C VAL A 166 -4.67 -6.65 13.25
N VAL A 167 -3.44 -6.51 13.78
CA VAL A 167 -3.10 -5.39 14.68
C VAL A 167 -3.28 -4.04 13.99
N LYS A 168 -2.81 -3.91 12.76
CA LYS A 168 -3.00 -2.69 11.95
C LYS A 168 -4.48 -2.36 11.78
N ARG A 169 -5.33 -3.35 11.48
CA ARG A 169 -6.77 -3.14 11.29
C ARG A 169 -7.47 -2.78 12.60
N VAL A 170 -7.11 -3.41 13.71
CA VAL A 170 -7.65 -3.08 15.03
C VAL A 170 -7.28 -1.64 15.42
N LEU A 171 -6.02 -1.25 15.21
CA LEU A 171 -5.59 0.13 15.47
C LEU A 171 -6.33 1.14 14.58
N MET A 172 -6.45 0.88 13.28
CA MET A 172 -7.19 1.76 12.37
C MET A 172 -8.66 1.87 12.74
N THR A 173 -9.30 0.76 13.12
CA THR A 173 -10.70 0.78 13.57
C THR A 173 -10.83 1.57 14.87
N GLY A 174 -9.89 1.43 15.80
CA GLY A 174 -9.86 2.21 17.04
C GLY A 174 -9.72 3.71 16.77
N VAL A 175 -8.84 4.11 15.88
CA VAL A 175 -8.68 5.52 15.48
C VAL A 175 -9.96 6.04 14.81
N LEU A 176 -10.57 5.29 13.90
CA LEU A 176 -11.83 5.66 13.27
C LEU A 176 -12.96 5.81 14.30
N ALA A 177 -13.07 4.88 15.24
CA ALA A 177 -14.10 4.91 16.28
C ALA A 177 -13.97 6.12 17.22
N VAL A 178 -12.75 6.60 17.43
CA VAL A 178 -12.49 7.81 18.23
C VAL A 178 -12.71 9.09 17.42
N THR A 179 -12.36 9.08 16.13
CA THR A 179 -12.41 10.29 15.29
C THR A 179 -13.84 10.60 14.79
N ILE A 180 -14.65 9.57 14.50
CA ILE A 180 -16.01 9.76 13.99
C ILE A 180 -16.91 10.56 14.96
N PRO A 181 -16.99 10.26 16.27
CA PRO A 181 -17.85 11.03 17.16
C PRO A 181 -17.40 12.49 17.34
N HIS A 182 -16.10 12.76 17.23
CA HIS A 182 -15.59 14.14 17.30
C HIS A 182 -15.88 14.97 16.03
N SER A 183 -15.95 14.33 14.87
CA SER A 183 -16.26 15.01 13.60
C SER A 183 -17.76 15.25 13.38
N VAL A 184 -18.63 14.49 14.07
CA VAL A 184 -20.09 14.65 13.98
C VAL A 184 -20.62 15.71 14.96
N MET A 185 -19.82 16.10 15.96
CA MET A 185 -20.18 17.13 16.96
C MET A 185 -19.61 18.53 16.62
N ALA A 186 -18.87 18.69 15.53
CA ALA A 186 -18.36 19.97 15.00
C ALA A 186 -19.09 20.36 13.72
#